data_5df07ed6eb95998e3f68165855d29b83
#
_entry.id   5df07ed6eb95998e3f68165855d29b83
#
_cell.length_a   1.000
_cell.length_b   1.000
_cell.length_c   1.000
_cell.angle_alpha   90.00
_cell.angle_beta   90.00
_cell.angle_gamma   90.00
#
_symmetry.space_group_name_H-M   'P 1'
#
loop_
_entity.id
_entity.type
_entity.pdbx_description
1 polymer ?
#
loop_
_entity_poly.entity_id
_entity_poly.type
_entity_poly.pdbx_seq_one_letter_code
_entity_poly.pdbx_strand_id
1 'polypeptide(L)'
;MSGIIGDNTGRGTGLIKAAGGGGKVLQVVQTVKTDTDTTTSSSYADISGLSRTITPTAASSKILICCSFAVANDGGLAIQCQRDVASGGYSTITGWSGDAAGSRHRSIPMGNYAYRYESFNSQYLDSPSYSLANVITYKFQWTQMGSGTLKLNLADNDADSSYHARGCSTITLMEIGA
;
A
#
# COMPACT_ATOMS: atom_id res chain seq x y z
N MET A 1 -58.82 -17.46 6.94
CA MET A 1 -57.89 -17.27 5.81
C MET A 1 -56.51 -17.01 6.38
N SER A 2 -55.65 -18.00 6.30
CA SER A 2 -54.26 -17.88 6.77
C SER A 2 -53.50 -17.11 5.71
N GLY A 3 -53.06 -15.89 6.06
CA GLY A 3 -52.16 -15.12 5.20
C GLY A 3 -50.83 -15.81 5.09
N ILE A 4 -50.47 -16.21 3.90
CA ILE A 4 -49.10 -16.68 3.57
C ILE A 4 -48.17 -15.50 3.82
N ILE A 5 -47.42 -15.58 4.87
CA ILE A 5 -46.24 -14.71 5.08
C ILE A 5 -45.35 -15.02 3.91
N GLY A 6 -45.24 -14.10 2.99
CA GLY A 6 -44.45 -14.21 1.78
C GLY A 6 -43.10 -14.84 2.05
N ASP A 7 -42.69 -15.67 1.15
CA ASP A 7 -41.45 -16.40 1.23
C ASP A 7 -40.27 -15.41 1.43
N ASN A 8 -39.21 -15.93 2.01
CA ASN A 8 -38.02 -15.16 2.31
C ASN A 8 -37.26 -14.70 1.05
N THR A 9 -37.78 -14.95 -0.15
CA THR A 9 -37.22 -14.49 -1.42
C THR A 9 -37.32 -12.95 -1.55
N GLY A 10 -38.33 -12.34 -0.90
CA GLY A 10 -38.42 -10.88 -0.82
C GLY A 10 -37.30 -10.21 -0.01
N ARG A 11 -36.63 -10.94 0.87
CA ARG A 11 -35.50 -10.38 1.64
C ARG A 11 -34.21 -10.29 0.82
N GLY A 12 -34.06 -11.08 -0.23
CA GLY A 12 -32.95 -10.98 -1.18
C GLY A 12 -33.11 -9.82 -2.17
N THR A 13 -34.35 -9.31 -2.34
CA THR A 13 -34.69 -8.21 -3.26
C THR A 13 -35.35 -7.04 -2.56
N GLY A 14 -35.56 -7.13 -1.24
CA GLY A 14 -36.24 -6.12 -0.43
C GLY A 14 -35.39 -4.90 -0.14
N LEU A 15 -35.94 -4.03 0.71
CA LEU A 15 -35.42 -2.75 1.17
C LEU A 15 -33.99 -2.77 1.76
N ILE A 16 -33.37 -3.97 1.88
CA ILE A 16 -31.99 -4.17 2.32
C ILE A 16 -31.10 -4.65 1.16
N LYS A 17 -31.55 -4.60 -0.06
CA LYS A 17 -30.59 -4.59 -1.16
C LYS A 17 -29.82 -3.30 -1.01
N ALA A 18 -28.60 -3.41 -0.52
CA ALA A 18 -27.71 -2.27 -0.44
C ALA A 18 -27.78 -1.57 -1.79
N ALA A 19 -28.37 -0.38 -1.82
CA ALA A 19 -28.36 0.46 -2.99
C ALA A 19 -26.89 0.60 -3.39
N GLY A 20 -26.55 0.06 -4.53
CA GLY A 20 -25.24 0.22 -5.16
C GLY A 20 -24.07 -0.09 -4.22
N GLY A 21 -23.72 -1.34 -4.14
CA GLY A 21 -22.41 -1.83 -3.91
C GLY A 21 -21.46 -1.03 -3.03
N GLY A 22 -21.59 -1.08 -1.73
CA GLY A 22 -20.43 -0.97 -0.90
C GLY A 22 -19.53 -2.17 -1.21
N GLY A 23 -18.32 -1.96 -1.74
CA GLY A 23 -17.50 -2.99 -2.29
C GLY A 23 -17.24 -4.14 -1.34
N LYS A 24 -17.54 -5.35 -1.77
CA LYS A 24 -17.12 -6.57 -1.07
C LYS A 24 -15.61 -6.73 -1.20
N VAL A 25 -14.96 -7.13 -0.13
CA VAL A 25 -13.59 -7.65 -0.23
C VAL A 25 -13.67 -9.04 -0.89
N LEU A 26 -13.13 -9.16 -2.09
CA LEU A 26 -13.15 -10.41 -2.88
C LEU A 26 -11.93 -11.27 -2.60
N GLN A 27 -10.76 -10.65 -2.41
CA GLN A 27 -9.52 -11.34 -2.02
C GLN A 27 -8.61 -10.39 -1.24
N VAL A 28 -7.71 -10.98 -0.47
CA VAL A 28 -6.66 -10.27 0.27
C VAL A 28 -5.34 -10.99 0.05
N VAL A 29 -4.29 -10.25 -0.32
CA VAL A 29 -2.93 -10.77 -0.45
C VAL A 29 -1.97 -9.85 0.28
N GLN A 30 -0.94 -10.41 0.92
CA GLN A 30 0.01 -9.65 1.72
C GLN A 30 1.44 -10.10 1.47
N THR A 31 2.38 -9.18 1.57
CA THR A 31 3.80 -9.44 1.77
C THR A 31 4.21 -8.84 3.10
N VAL A 32 4.96 -9.60 3.88
CA VAL A 32 5.62 -9.16 5.12
C VAL A 32 7.13 -9.24 4.88
N LYS A 33 7.81 -8.10 5.05
CA LYS A 33 9.27 -8.01 4.98
C LYS A 33 9.80 -7.90 6.41
N THR A 34 10.54 -8.90 6.83
CA THR A 34 11.15 -8.97 8.18
C THR A 34 12.64 -8.68 8.17
N ASP A 35 13.30 -8.85 7.01
CA ASP A 35 14.69 -8.47 6.83
C ASP A 35 14.84 -6.96 6.70
N THR A 36 16.07 -6.49 6.92
CA THR A 36 16.39 -5.05 6.85
C THR A 36 16.72 -4.62 5.43
N ASP A 37 16.60 -3.33 5.18
CA ASP A 37 17.08 -2.68 3.95
C ASP A 37 17.63 -1.29 4.27
N THR A 38 18.56 -0.80 3.45
CA THR A 38 19.13 0.54 3.61
C THR A 38 19.38 1.20 2.27
N THR A 39 19.27 2.54 2.22
CA THR A 39 19.65 3.32 1.05
C THR A 39 20.19 4.69 1.41
N THR A 40 21.12 5.18 0.60
CA THR A 40 21.60 6.57 0.59
C THR A 40 21.20 7.28 -0.71
N SER A 41 20.37 6.62 -1.53
CA SER A 41 20.01 7.13 -2.86
C SER A 41 19.20 8.42 -2.77
N SER A 42 19.63 9.45 -3.44
CA SER A 42 18.90 10.70 -3.66
C SER A 42 17.91 10.62 -4.83
N SER A 43 17.79 9.46 -5.45
CA SER A 43 16.77 9.14 -6.46
C SER A 43 15.92 7.99 -5.95
N TYR A 44 14.67 7.91 -6.41
CA TYR A 44 13.79 6.81 -6.02
C TYR A 44 14.37 5.46 -6.41
N ALA A 45 14.61 4.62 -5.42
CA ALA A 45 15.08 3.24 -5.54
C ALA A 45 14.03 2.28 -4.98
N ASP A 46 13.97 1.07 -5.51
CA ASP A 46 13.03 0.06 -5.02
C ASP A 46 13.36 -0.34 -3.58
N ILE A 47 12.34 -0.47 -2.74
CA ILE A 47 12.46 -1.14 -1.45
C ILE A 47 12.43 -2.64 -1.73
N SER A 48 13.58 -3.30 -1.60
CA SER A 48 13.74 -4.72 -1.92
C SER A 48 12.75 -5.58 -1.13
N GLY A 49 12.10 -6.53 -1.79
CA GLY A 49 11.16 -7.47 -1.15
C GLY A 49 9.82 -6.85 -0.69
N LEU A 50 9.59 -5.56 -0.88
CA LEU A 50 8.33 -4.90 -0.52
C LEU A 50 7.46 -4.62 -1.76
N SER A 51 7.06 -5.70 -2.40
CA SER A 51 6.15 -5.71 -3.54
C SER A 51 5.11 -6.81 -3.38
N ARG A 52 3.96 -6.66 -4.04
CA ARG A 52 2.92 -7.69 -4.08
C ARG A 52 2.15 -7.64 -5.38
N THR A 53 1.76 -8.81 -5.88
CA THR A 53 0.88 -8.98 -7.03
C THR A 53 -0.53 -9.32 -6.58
N ILE A 54 -1.51 -8.92 -7.40
CA ILE A 54 -2.91 -9.32 -7.28
C ILE A 54 -3.47 -9.50 -8.68
N THR A 55 -4.30 -10.53 -8.88
CA THR A 55 -5.06 -10.74 -10.12
C THR A 55 -6.53 -10.56 -9.80
N PRO A 56 -7.16 -9.44 -10.20
CA PRO A 56 -8.56 -9.21 -9.90
C PRO A 56 -9.47 -10.28 -10.46
N THR A 57 -10.47 -10.68 -9.68
CA THR A 57 -11.44 -11.74 -10.00
C THR A 57 -12.72 -11.19 -10.63
N ALA A 58 -12.97 -9.88 -10.52
CA ALA A 58 -14.11 -9.22 -11.11
C ALA A 58 -13.69 -8.00 -11.92
N ALA A 59 -14.41 -7.69 -13.00
CA ALA A 59 -14.19 -6.49 -13.77
C ALA A 59 -14.53 -5.23 -12.94
N SER A 60 -13.80 -4.15 -13.17
CA SER A 60 -14.00 -2.86 -12.49
C SER A 60 -13.78 -2.85 -10.98
N SER A 61 -13.20 -3.93 -10.41
CA SER A 61 -12.76 -3.92 -9.01
C SER A 61 -11.70 -2.85 -8.79
N LYS A 62 -11.70 -2.28 -7.59
CA LYS A 62 -10.65 -1.40 -7.10
C LYS A 62 -9.70 -2.18 -6.21
N ILE A 63 -8.48 -1.68 -6.04
CA ILE A 63 -7.49 -2.30 -5.16
C ILE A 63 -7.21 -1.36 -4.00
N LEU A 64 -7.60 -1.78 -2.80
CA LEU A 64 -7.19 -1.08 -1.57
C LEU A 64 -5.77 -1.54 -1.21
N ILE A 65 -4.85 -0.60 -1.24
CA ILE A 65 -3.45 -0.80 -0.88
C ILE A 65 -3.28 -0.29 0.54
N CYS A 66 -2.86 -1.15 1.46
CA CYS A 66 -2.48 -0.77 2.83
C CYS A 66 -1.00 -1.07 3.02
N CYS A 67 -0.24 -0.14 3.57
CA CYS A 67 1.16 -0.35 3.87
C CYS A 67 1.50 0.07 5.29
N SER A 68 2.46 -0.63 5.87
CA SER A 68 3.10 -0.29 7.14
C SER A 68 4.60 -0.36 6.94
N PHE A 69 5.30 0.68 7.34
CA PHE A 69 6.76 0.77 7.27
C PHE A 69 7.33 1.04 8.66
N ALA A 70 8.33 0.27 9.03
CA ALA A 70 9.16 0.53 10.20
C ALA A 70 10.48 1.13 9.71
N VAL A 71 10.68 2.44 9.91
CA VAL A 71 11.79 3.19 9.26
C VAL A 71 12.55 4.00 10.29
N ALA A 72 13.86 4.07 10.13
CA ALA A 72 14.70 5.09 10.75
C ALA A 72 15.44 5.87 9.66
N ASN A 73 15.72 7.13 9.92
CA ASN A 73 16.46 7.96 8.97
C ASN A 73 17.28 9.06 9.68
N ASP A 74 18.40 9.40 9.08
CA ASP A 74 19.29 10.48 9.54
C ASP A 74 19.01 11.82 8.83
N GLY A 75 18.06 11.85 7.92
CA GLY A 75 17.72 13.02 7.10
C GLY A 75 16.24 13.01 6.72
N GLY A 76 15.91 13.34 5.49
CA GLY A 76 14.56 13.30 4.98
C GLY A 76 14.28 12.00 4.21
N LEU A 77 13.03 11.56 4.24
CA LEU A 77 12.54 10.39 3.54
C LEU A 77 11.34 10.76 2.68
N ALA A 78 11.33 10.31 1.43
CA ALA A 78 10.11 10.27 0.62
C ALA A 78 9.87 8.85 0.10
N ILE A 79 8.60 8.42 0.09
CA ILE A 79 8.18 7.13 -0.46
C ILE A 79 7.13 7.37 -1.54
N GLN A 80 7.19 6.58 -2.61
CA GLN A 80 6.15 6.50 -3.62
C GLN A 80 5.73 5.05 -3.86
N CYS A 81 4.49 4.87 -4.30
CA CYS A 81 3.99 3.59 -4.77
C CYS A 81 3.96 3.59 -6.30
N GLN A 82 4.42 2.49 -6.88
CA GLN A 82 4.31 2.22 -8.31
C GLN A 82 3.42 1.02 -8.58
N ARG A 83 2.77 1.05 -9.72
CA ARG A 83 1.92 -0.01 -10.24
C ARG A 83 2.39 -0.42 -11.64
N ASP A 84 2.40 -1.72 -11.88
CA ASP A 84 2.52 -2.33 -13.21
C ASP A 84 1.29 -3.18 -13.49
N VAL A 85 0.69 -3.05 -14.67
CA VAL A 85 -0.45 -3.86 -15.11
C VAL A 85 0.00 -4.70 -16.31
N ALA A 86 -0.12 -6.02 -16.17
CA ALA A 86 0.17 -6.99 -17.23
C ALA A 86 1.59 -6.85 -17.83
N SER A 87 2.58 -6.50 -17.01
CA SER A 87 3.97 -6.27 -17.43
C SER A 87 4.13 -5.13 -18.46
N GLY A 88 3.21 -4.16 -18.45
CA GLY A 88 3.26 -2.98 -19.30
C GLY A 88 4.25 -1.90 -18.85
N GLY A 89 4.92 -2.12 -17.72
CA GLY A 89 5.87 -1.19 -17.11
C GLY A 89 5.30 -0.44 -15.91
N TYR A 90 6.19 -0.10 -14.98
CA TYR A 90 5.82 0.58 -13.74
C TYR A 90 5.49 2.05 -13.96
N SER A 91 4.40 2.50 -13.35
CA SER A 91 4.01 3.91 -13.28
C SER A 91 3.70 4.31 -11.85
N THR A 92 4.10 5.52 -11.46
CA THR A 92 3.82 6.06 -10.12
C THR A 92 2.33 6.36 -9.96
N ILE A 93 1.76 5.96 -8.83
CA ILE A 93 0.38 6.29 -8.45
C ILE A 93 0.35 7.73 -7.94
N THR A 94 0.22 8.68 -8.86
CA THR A 94 0.30 10.11 -8.53
C THR A 94 -0.86 10.61 -7.66
N GLY A 95 -2.02 9.95 -7.70
CA GLY A 95 -3.16 10.28 -6.84
C GLY A 95 -2.95 9.97 -5.36
N TRP A 96 -1.92 9.18 -5.02
CA TRP A 96 -1.54 8.90 -3.62
C TRP A 96 -0.41 9.80 -3.11
N SER A 97 0.13 10.65 -3.95
CA SER A 97 1.24 11.54 -3.60
C SER A 97 0.77 12.98 -3.56
N GLY A 98 1.44 13.82 -2.76
CA GLY A 98 1.19 15.25 -2.74
C GLY A 98 1.41 15.92 -4.11
N ASP A 99 0.93 17.13 -4.26
CA ASP A 99 1.08 17.91 -5.48
C ASP A 99 2.55 18.21 -5.82
N ALA A 100 2.83 18.38 -7.11
CA ALA A 100 4.14 18.82 -7.56
C ALA A 100 4.36 20.30 -7.15
N ALA A 101 5.48 20.58 -6.48
CA ALA A 101 5.80 21.92 -6.00
C ALA A 101 7.31 22.20 -6.13
N GLY A 102 7.73 22.69 -7.27
CA GLY A 102 9.14 22.96 -7.57
C GLY A 102 9.98 21.69 -7.51
N SER A 103 11.09 21.74 -6.77
CA SER A 103 12.02 20.60 -6.60
C SER A 103 11.66 19.63 -5.47
N ARG A 104 10.50 19.81 -4.83
CA ARG A 104 10.09 18.95 -3.70
C ARG A 104 9.76 17.54 -4.17
N HIS A 105 10.25 16.55 -3.41
CA HIS A 105 9.84 15.17 -3.65
C HIS A 105 8.36 14.97 -3.34
N ARG A 106 7.64 14.30 -4.23
CA ARG A 106 6.25 13.89 -3.99
C ARG A 106 6.26 12.59 -3.20
N SER A 107 5.57 12.55 -2.08
CA SER A 107 5.54 11.40 -1.19
C SER A 107 4.12 10.99 -0.86
N ILE A 108 3.90 9.71 -0.61
CA ILE A 108 2.71 9.26 0.10
C ILE A 108 2.71 9.87 1.52
N PRO A 109 1.53 9.99 2.18
CA PRO A 109 1.47 10.52 3.54
C PRO A 109 2.36 9.75 4.50
N MET A 110 3.27 10.44 5.17
CA MET A 110 4.18 9.90 6.18
C MET A 110 4.73 11.00 7.08
N GLY A 111 5.14 10.65 8.30
CA GLY A 111 5.93 11.52 9.15
C GLY A 111 7.37 11.57 8.67
N ASN A 112 8.05 12.67 8.93
CA ASN A 112 9.45 12.84 8.58
C ASN A 112 10.19 13.40 9.80
N TYR A 113 10.68 12.50 10.67
CA TYR A 113 11.50 12.85 11.82
C TYR A 113 12.87 12.21 11.69
N ALA A 114 13.92 13.03 11.62
CA ALA A 114 15.28 12.54 11.62
C ALA A 114 15.64 11.87 12.96
N TYR A 115 16.53 10.88 12.92
CA TYR A 115 17.12 10.21 14.08
C TYR A 115 16.15 9.40 14.95
N ARG A 116 15.01 8.98 14.41
CA ARG A 116 14.03 8.16 15.14
C ARG A 116 13.65 6.93 14.34
N TYR A 117 13.39 5.83 15.06
CA TYR A 117 12.73 4.66 14.54
C TYR A 117 11.23 4.83 14.70
N GLU A 118 10.53 4.90 13.59
CA GLU A 118 9.09 5.18 13.56
C GLU A 118 8.34 4.20 12.66
N SER A 119 7.06 3.99 12.96
CA SER A 119 6.17 3.22 12.10
C SER A 119 5.22 4.16 11.37
N PHE A 120 5.16 4.03 10.07
CA PHE A 120 4.24 4.76 9.19
C PHE A 120 3.23 3.82 8.57
N ASN A 121 1.98 4.24 8.60
CA ASN A 121 0.89 3.52 7.98
C ASN A 121 0.19 4.44 6.99
N SER A 122 -0.09 3.93 5.80
CA SER A 122 -0.83 4.66 4.78
C SER A 122 -1.69 3.70 3.98
N GLN A 123 -2.75 4.24 3.38
CA GLN A 123 -3.67 3.46 2.55
C GLN A 123 -4.17 4.27 1.37
N TYR A 124 -4.49 3.59 0.27
CA TYR A 124 -5.03 4.20 -0.93
C TYR A 124 -5.93 3.22 -1.68
N LEU A 125 -7.06 3.70 -2.15
CA LEU A 125 -7.97 2.93 -3.00
C LEU A 125 -7.66 3.25 -4.48
N ASP A 126 -6.89 2.38 -5.11
CA ASP A 126 -6.52 2.49 -6.50
C ASP A 126 -7.62 1.99 -7.44
N SER A 127 -7.75 2.63 -8.59
CA SER A 127 -8.68 2.25 -9.65
C SER A 127 -7.91 1.99 -10.95
N PRO A 128 -7.18 0.87 -11.04
CA PRO A 128 -6.39 0.55 -12.23
C PRO A 128 -7.29 0.23 -13.43
N SER A 129 -6.84 0.57 -14.63
CA SER A 129 -7.42 0.04 -15.85
C SER A 129 -6.78 -1.32 -16.16
N TYR A 130 -7.57 -2.38 -16.26
CA TYR A 130 -7.10 -3.74 -16.52
C TYR A 130 -8.16 -4.57 -17.24
N SER A 131 -7.74 -5.67 -17.85
CA SER A 131 -8.62 -6.76 -18.30
C SER A 131 -8.59 -7.91 -17.27
N LEU A 132 -9.65 -8.72 -17.21
CA LEU A 132 -9.63 -9.92 -16.37
C LEU A 132 -8.44 -10.81 -16.74
N ALA A 133 -7.86 -11.46 -15.74
CA ALA A 133 -6.63 -12.23 -15.79
C ALA A 133 -5.32 -11.39 -15.87
N ASN A 134 -5.38 -10.06 -16.00
CA ASN A 134 -4.16 -9.26 -15.83
C ASN A 134 -3.63 -9.35 -14.41
N VAL A 135 -2.34 -9.62 -14.29
CA VAL A 135 -1.62 -9.50 -13.04
C VAL A 135 -1.28 -8.02 -12.83
N ILE A 136 -1.62 -7.51 -11.66
CA ILE A 136 -1.26 -6.14 -11.24
C ILE A 136 -0.21 -6.26 -10.15
N THR A 137 0.92 -5.61 -10.32
CA THR A 137 2.01 -5.60 -9.34
C THR A 137 2.13 -4.21 -8.73
N TYR A 138 2.20 -4.15 -7.42
CA TYR A 138 2.49 -2.93 -6.67
C TYR A 138 3.83 -3.07 -5.97
N LYS A 139 4.62 -2.00 -5.99
CA LYS A 139 5.89 -1.90 -5.25
C LYS A 139 6.07 -0.52 -4.66
N PHE A 140 6.92 -0.43 -3.64
CA PHE A 140 7.30 0.84 -3.06
C PHE A 140 8.74 1.20 -3.42
N GLN A 141 8.94 2.49 -3.62
CA GLN A 141 10.26 3.09 -3.79
C GLN A 141 10.46 4.17 -2.75
N TRP A 142 11.67 4.35 -2.32
CA TRP A 142 12.08 5.39 -1.40
C TRP A 142 13.23 6.22 -1.95
N THR A 143 13.38 7.43 -1.42
CA THR A 143 14.52 8.29 -1.69
C THR A 143 14.91 9.06 -0.45
N GLN A 144 16.20 9.23 -0.28
CA GLN A 144 16.77 10.03 0.78
C GLN A 144 16.76 11.52 0.36
N MET A 145 16.26 12.41 1.24
CA MET A 145 16.21 13.84 1.00
C MET A 145 17.24 14.54 1.89
N GLY A 146 18.35 14.94 1.29
CA GLY A 146 19.45 15.58 2.01
C GLY A 146 20.68 14.69 2.17
N SER A 147 21.08 14.37 3.39
CA SER A 147 22.22 13.49 3.69
C SER A 147 21.83 12.41 4.71
N GLY A 148 22.57 11.32 4.75
CA GLY A 148 22.34 10.23 5.70
C GLY A 148 21.89 8.93 5.05
N THR A 149 21.42 8.00 5.86
CA THR A 149 20.99 6.67 5.45
C THR A 149 19.55 6.42 5.88
N LEU A 150 18.72 5.99 4.94
CA LEU A 150 17.40 5.45 5.26
C LEU A 150 17.57 3.99 5.64
N LYS A 151 16.85 3.56 6.68
CA LYS A 151 16.92 2.24 7.26
C LYS A 151 15.52 1.67 7.41
N LEU A 152 15.28 0.49 6.90
CA LEU A 152 14.00 -0.22 7.00
C LEU A 152 14.13 -1.39 7.97
N ASN A 153 13.16 -1.55 8.88
CA ASN A 153 13.07 -2.62 9.87
C ASN A 153 14.23 -2.68 10.86
N LEU A 154 15.01 -1.62 10.98
CA LEU A 154 16.09 -1.52 11.97
C LEU A 154 16.13 -0.12 12.58
N ALA A 155 16.58 -0.04 13.82
CA ALA A 155 16.79 1.21 14.52
C ALA A 155 17.92 2.03 13.89
N ASP A 156 17.99 3.31 14.20
CA ASP A 156 19.02 4.19 13.67
C ASP A 156 20.44 3.71 14.06
N ASN A 157 20.61 3.35 15.33
CA ASN A 157 21.80 2.63 15.79
C ASN A 157 21.46 1.15 15.94
N ASP A 158 21.95 0.30 15.05
CA ASP A 158 21.70 -1.15 15.04
C ASP A 158 22.68 -1.92 15.97
N ALA A 159 22.96 -1.38 17.15
CA ALA A 159 23.78 -2.08 18.14
C ALA A 159 23.01 -3.27 18.74
N ASP A 160 23.73 -4.33 19.06
CA ASP A 160 23.20 -5.48 19.80
C ASP A 160 22.89 -5.09 21.25
N SER A 161 21.70 -4.54 21.45
CA SER A 161 21.21 -4.02 22.72
C SER A 161 19.71 -4.18 22.84
N SER A 162 19.23 -4.46 24.03
CA SER A 162 17.78 -4.55 24.32
C SER A 162 17.00 -3.25 24.10
N TYR A 163 17.67 -2.14 23.87
CA TYR A 163 17.06 -0.84 23.55
C TYR A 163 16.82 -0.63 22.06
N HIS A 164 17.35 -1.49 21.17
CA HIS A 164 17.21 -1.38 19.74
C HIS A 164 16.28 -2.46 19.20
N ALA A 165 15.16 -2.04 18.64
CA ALA A 165 14.16 -2.95 18.10
C ALA A 165 14.36 -3.21 16.60
N ARG A 166 14.06 -4.43 16.18
CA ARG A 166 13.83 -4.81 14.78
C ARG A 166 12.33 -4.88 14.53
N GLY A 167 11.86 -4.27 13.46
CA GLY A 167 10.46 -4.29 13.07
C GLY A 167 10.22 -5.13 11.82
N CYS A 168 9.01 -5.03 11.31
CA CYS A 168 8.66 -5.55 9.99
C CYS A 168 7.85 -4.51 9.22
N SER A 169 7.94 -4.57 7.90
CA SER A 169 7.15 -3.75 7.00
C SER A 169 6.23 -4.61 6.17
N THR A 170 5.07 -4.09 5.80
CA THR A 170 4.05 -4.86 5.09
C THR A 170 3.46 -4.09 3.91
N ILE A 171 3.05 -4.82 2.89
CA ILE A 171 2.09 -4.38 1.88
C ILE A 171 0.94 -5.38 1.84
N THR A 172 -0.28 -4.88 2.00
CA THR A 172 -1.52 -5.67 1.87
C THR A 172 -2.34 -5.09 0.73
N LEU A 173 -2.77 -5.94 -0.19
CA LEU A 173 -3.68 -5.59 -1.27
C LEU A 173 -5.02 -6.28 -1.03
N MET A 174 -6.11 -5.52 -1.15
CA MET A 174 -7.47 -6.06 -1.07
C MET A 174 -8.22 -5.70 -2.35
N GLU A 175 -8.76 -6.71 -3.03
CA GLU A 175 -9.68 -6.47 -4.13
C GLU A 175 -11.04 -6.07 -3.58
N ILE A 176 -11.51 -4.90 -3.97
CA ILE A 176 -12.81 -4.34 -3.62
C ILE A 176 -13.71 -4.42 -4.84
N GLY A 177 -14.68 -5.32 -4.81
CA GLY A 177 -15.66 -5.47 -5.89
C GLY A 177 -16.50 -4.20 -6.08
N ALA A 178 -16.86 -3.92 -7.33
CA ALA A 178 -17.72 -2.80 -7.70
C ALA A 178 -19.18 -3.00 -7.26
#